data_a1082cc00aa3541f38136c3e41742e46
#
_entry.id   a1082cc00aa3541f38136c3e41742e46
#
_cell.length_a   1.000
_cell.length_b   1.000
_cell.length_c   1.000
_cell.angle_alpha   90.00
_cell.angle_beta   90.00
_cell.angle_gamma   90.00
#
_symmetry.space_group_name_H-M   'P 1'
#
loop_
_entity.id
_entity.type
_entity.pdbx_description
1 polymer ?
#
loop_
_entity_poly.entity_id
_entity_poly.type
_entity_poly.pdbx_seq_one_letter_code
_entity_poly.pdbx_strand_id
1 'polypeptide(L)'
;LVEKHFKKPVILPDYPADIKSFYMRQNEPDELGRNTVAAMDILFPGIGEIVGGSQREERLDKLTERMEKMNIPQEELWWFLDTRRFGSAPHAGFGLGFERLVLFVSGMTNIRDVIAFPRFPKNAEF
;
A
#
# COMPACT_ATOMS: atom_id res chain seq x y z
N LEU A 1 -4.89 -18.38 -4.92
CA LEU A 1 -5.16 -18.52 -3.50
C LEU A 1 -6.58 -18.04 -3.19
N VAL A 2 -6.89 -16.77 -3.41
CA VAL A 2 -8.17 -16.14 -3.08
C VAL A 2 -9.34 -16.77 -3.83
N GLU A 3 -9.20 -17.00 -5.14
CA GLU A 3 -10.26 -17.56 -6.00
C GLU A 3 -10.49 -19.07 -5.82
N LYS A 4 -9.39 -19.83 -5.70
CA LYS A 4 -9.45 -21.29 -5.71
C LYS A 4 -9.55 -21.91 -4.34
N HIS A 5 -8.95 -21.29 -3.33
CA HIS A 5 -8.84 -21.84 -1.98
C HIS A 5 -9.83 -21.19 -1.01
N PHE A 6 -9.72 -19.90 -0.79
CA PHE A 6 -10.56 -19.20 0.19
C PHE A 6 -11.96 -18.85 -0.32
N LYS A 7 -12.10 -18.50 -1.60
CA LYS A 7 -13.37 -18.09 -2.25
C LYS A 7 -14.08 -16.94 -1.54
N LYS A 8 -13.32 -16.10 -0.84
CA LYS A 8 -13.78 -14.92 -0.11
C LYS A 8 -12.64 -13.90 0.02
N PRO A 9 -12.91 -12.66 0.38
CA PRO A 9 -11.85 -11.68 0.64
C PRO A 9 -10.84 -12.19 1.67
N VAL A 10 -9.56 -11.93 1.42
CA VAL A 10 -8.44 -12.36 2.27
C VAL A 10 -7.59 -11.15 2.61
N ILE A 11 -7.27 -10.99 3.88
CA ILE A 11 -6.31 -9.99 4.36
C ILE A 11 -4.94 -10.64 4.43
N LEU A 12 -3.97 -10.03 3.76
CA LEU A 12 -2.56 -10.42 3.79
C LEU A 12 -1.78 -9.34 4.55
N PRO A 13 -1.36 -9.59 5.78
CA PRO A 13 -0.50 -8.68 6.53
C PRO A 13 0.99 -8.98 6.35
N ASP A 14 1.84 -8.09 6.88
CA ASP A 14 3.27 -8.30 7.11
C ASP A 14 4.06 -8.71 5.86
N TYR A 15 4.12 -7.80 4.92
CA TYR A 15 4.86 -7.99 3.67
C TYR A 15 6.39 -7.89 3.87
N PRO A 16 7.19 -8.58 3.04
CA PRO A 16 8.63 -8.37 2.99
C PRO A 16 8.97 -6.89 2.77
N ALA A 17 9.92 -6.36 3.54
CA ALA A 17 10.27 -4.96 3.50
C ALA A 17 10.75 -4.50 2.11
N ASP A 18 11.46 -5.35 1.37
CA ASP A 18 12.11 -5.00 0.11
C ASP A 18 11.14 -4.68 -1.04
N ILE A 19 9.89 -5.15 -0.95
CA ILE A 19 8.88 -4.93 -1.99
C ILE A 19 7.85 -3.87 -1.63
N LYS A 20 7.99 -3.20 -0.49
CA LYS A 20 7.05 -2.18 -0.01
C LYS A 20 7.73 -0.82 0.17
N SER A 21 6.92 0.23 0.20
CA SER A 21 7.37 1.62 0.27
C SER A 21 8.14 1.94 1.56
N PHE A 22 9.03 2.93 1.47
CA PHE A 22 9.94 3.34 2.55
C PHE A 22 9.23 3.81 3.82
N TYR A 23 8.04 4.38 3.69
CA TYR A 23 7.29 4.98 4.79
C TYR A 23 6.48 3.99 5.64
N MET A 24 6.48 2.71 5.29
CA MET A 24 5.76 1.69 6.04
C MET A 24 6.56 1.27 7.26
N ARG A 25 5.88 1.11 8.40
CA ARG A 25 6.53 0.76 9.67
C ARG A 25 7.25 -0.57 9.55
N GLN A 26 8.54 -0.57 9.88
CA GLN A 26 9.35 -1.78 9.93
C GLN A 26 9.01 -2.57 11.20
N ASN A 27 8.65 -3.84 11.02
CA ASN A 27 8.49 -4.78 12.12
C ASN A 27 9.85 -5.18 12.70
N GLU A 28 9.88 -5.70 13.92
CA GLU A 28 11.06 -6.37 14.40
C GLU A 28 11.34 -7.62 13.56
N PRO A 29 12.61 -7.93 13.26
CA PRO A 29 12.95 -9.14 12.52
C PRO A 29 12.37 -10.38 13.20
N ASP A 30 11.89 -11.33 12.41
CA ASP A 30 11.40 -12.58 12.95
C ASP A 30 12.55 -13.50 13.42
N GLU A 31 12.21 -14.68 13.95
CA GLU A 31 13.17 -15.67 14.44
C GLU A 31 14.20 -16.11 13.38
N LEU A 32 13.89 -15.93 12.11
CA LEU A 32 14.77 -16.23 10.98
C LEU A 32 15.50 -14.98 10.45
N GLY A 33 15.40 -13.85 11.13
CA GLY A 33 16.04 -12.59 10.74
C GLY A 33 15.41 -11.93 9.49
N ARG A 34 14.18 -12.27 9.13
CA ARG A 34 13.50 -11.68 7.97
C ARG A 34 12.87 -10.35 8.33
N ASN A 35 13.11 -9.35 7.47
CA ASN A 35 12.57 -8.02 7.63
C ASN A 35 11.21 -7.89 6.93
N THR A 36 10.18 -7.54 7.70
CA THR A 36 8.85 -7.26 7.19
C THR A 36 8.40 -5.85 7.57
N VAL A 37 7.33 -5.40 6.96
CA VAL A 37 6.66 -4.13 7.28
C VAL A 37 5.21 -4.38 7.65
N ALA A 38 4.65 -3.54 8.52
CA ALA A 38 3.26 -3.58 8.94
C ALA A 38 2.33 -3.05 7.84
N ALA A 39 2.40 -3.70 6.68
CA ALA A 39 1.52 -3.47 5.54
C ALA A 39 0.40 -4.50 5.52
N MET A 40 -0.71 -4.15 4.91
CA MET A 40 -1.77 -5.10 4.61
C MET A 40 -2.38 -4.83 3.24
N ASP A 41 -2.74 -5.89 2.54
CA ASP A 41 -3.58 -5.81 1.36
C ASP A 41 -4.84 -6.66 1.58
N ILE A 42 -6.00 -6.19 1.10
CA ILE A 42 -7.23 -6.97 1.09
C ILE A 42 -7.49 -7.39 -0.35
N LEU A 43 -7.40 -8.70 -0.58
CA LEU A 43 -7.55 -9.32 -1.89
C LEU A 43 -8.96 -9.89 -2.05
N PHE A 44 -9.62 -9.53 -3.14
CA PHE A 44 -10.98 -10.00 -3.47
C PHE A 44 -10.94 -11.02 -4.63
N PRO A 45 -11.81 -12.04 -4.61
CA PRO A 45 -11.91 -12.99 -5.70
C PRO A 45 -12.22 -12.30 -7.04
N GLY A 46 -11.49 -12.66 -8.10
CA GLY A 46 -11.68 -12.13 -9.46
C GLY A 46 -11.10 -10.73 -9.71
N ILE A 47 -10.81 -9.95 -8.66
CA ILE A 47 -10.32 -8.57 -8.80
C ILE A 47 -8.86 -8.44 -8.33
N GLY A 48 -8.48 -9.17 -7.27
CA GLY A 48 -7.20 -8.97 -6.61
C GLY A 48 -7.28 -7.91 -5.51
N GLU A 49 -6.25 -7.08 -5.37
CA GLU A 49 -6.20 -6.04 -4.34
C GLU A 49 -7.23 -4.93 -4.61
N ILE A 50 -8.09 -4.69 -3.63
CA ILE A 50 -8.99 -3.53 -3.60
C ILE A 50 -8.55 -2.52 -2.55
N VAL A 51 -8.05 -2.99 -1.42
CA VAL A 51 -7.54 -2.13 -0.34
C VAL A 51 -6.09 -2.46 -0.06
N GLY A 52 -5.26 -1.44 -0.02
CA GLY A 52 -3.88 -1.51 0.44
C GLY A 52 -3.63 -0.50 1.54
N GLY A 53 -2.98 -0.90 2.62
CA GLY A 53 -2.71 -0.02 3.75
C GLY A 53 -1.47 -0.40 4.54
N SER A 54 -1.10 0.45 5.47
CA SER A 54 -0.02 0.15 6.42
C SER A 54 -0.10 1.02 7.67
N GLN A 55 0.49 0.55 8.74
CA GLN A 55 1.00 1.46 9.76
C GLN A 55 2.15 2.26 9.16
N ARG A 56 2.26 3.54 9.49
CA ARG A 56 3.33 4.41 9.00
C ARG A 56 4.53 4.35 9.95
N GLU A 57 5.74 4.52 9.40
CA GLU A 57 6.93 4.61 10.23
C GLU A 57 6.94 5.96 10.95
N GLU A 58 6.74 5.93 12.25
CA GLU A 58 6.75 7.10 13.11
C GLU A 58 8.13 7.40 13.72
N ARG A 59 9.05 6.43 13.69
CA ARG A 59 10.40 6.56 14.23
C ARG A 59 11.30 7.23 13.20
N LEU A 60 11.74 8.46 13.48
CA LEU A 60 12.52 9.27 12.53
C LEU A 60 13.81 8.59 12.08
N ASP A 61 14.54 7.97 13.03
CA ASP A 61 15.78 7.24 12.76
C ASP A 61 15.57 6.06 11.80
N LYS A 62 14.52 5.29 12.00
CA LYS A 62 14.17 4.16 11.13
C LYS A 62 13.71 4.62 9.74
N LEU A 63 12.96 5.72 9.69
CA LEU A 63 12.51 6.30 8.43
C LEU A 63 13.69 6.80 7.59
N THR A 64 14.61 7.53 8.19
CA THR A 64 15.81 8.03 7.50
C THR A 64 16.74 6.92 7.06
N GLU A 65 17.00 5.92 7.90
CA GLU A 65 17.76 4.73 7.54
C GLU A 65 17.17 4.01 6.32
N ARG A 66 15.83 3.89 6.27
CA ARG A 66 15.15 3.25 5.14
C ARG A 66 15.24 4.09 3.87
N MET A 67 15.11 5.40 3.96
CA MET A 67 15.29 6.31 2.83
C MET A 67 16.70 6.20 2.23
N GLU A 68 17.72 6.16 3.08
CA GLU A 68 19.10 5.98 2.64
C GLU A 68 19.31 4.65 1.90
N LYS A 69 18.81 3.55 2.46
CA LYS A 69 18.86 2.22 1.82
C LYS A 69 18.16 2.18 0.45
N MET A 70 17.13 2.98 0.27
CA MET A 70 16.38 3.06 -0.99
C MET A 70 16.85 4.18 -1.92
N ASN A 71 17.93 4.89 -1.57
CA ASN A 71 18.47 6.03 -2.31
C ASN A 71 17.42 7.14 -2.55
N ILE A 72 16.61 7.44 -1.55
CA ILE A 72 15.60 8.51 -1.59
C ILE A 72 16.21 9.77 -0.97
N PRO A 73 16.32 10.88 -1.73
CA PRO A 73 16.87 12.12 -1.22
C PRO A 73 15.99 12.71 -0.10
N GLN A 74 16.60 12.98 1.06
CA GLN A 74 15.86 13.53 2.19
C GLN A 74 15.42 14.98 1.94
N GLU A 75 16.17 15.72 1.13
CA GLU A 75 15.89 17.12 0.79
C GLU A 75 14.55 17.30 0.05
N GLU A 76 14.14 16.30 -0.73
CA GLU A 76 12.86 16.33 -1.44
C GLU A 76 11.67 16.06 -0.53
N LEU A 77 11.90 15.41 0.61
CA LEU A 77 10.89 14.96 1.56
C LEU A 77 11.07 15.57 2.96
N TRP A 78 11.76 16.70 3.07
CA TRP A 78 12.02 17.37 4.36
C TRP A 78 10.74 17.59 5.17
N TRP A 79 9.67 18.05 4.53
CA TRP A 79 8.35 18.27 5.12
C TRP A 79 7.73 16.99 5.68
N PHE A 80 7.98 15.84 5.05
CA PHE A 80 7.52 14.55 5.51
C PHE A 80 8.32 14.08 6.75
N LEU A 81 9.62 14.35 6.78
CA LEU A 81 10.47 14.09 7.94
C LEU A 81 10.11 14.98 9.12
N ASP A 82 9.75 16.23 8.86
CA ASP A 82 9.34 17.19 9.90
C ASP A 82 8.09 16.75 10.67
N THR A 83 7.19 16.01 10.05
CA THR A 83 6.05 15.39 10.75
C THR A 83 6.46 14.35 11.79
N ARG A 84 7.71 13.92 11.81
CA ARG A 84 8.30 13.04 12.83
C ARG A 84 9.27 13.78 13.75
N ARG A 85 9.92 14.82 13.23
CA ARG A 85 10.91 15.62 13.97
C ARG A 85 10.27 16.49 15.05
N PHE A 86 9.10 17.04 14.77
CA PHE A 86 8.39 17.95 15.71
C PHE A 86 7.37 17.23 16.60
N GLY A 87 7.42 15.94 16.69
CA GLY A 87 6.53 15.12 17.49
C GLY A 87 5.84 14.08 16.59
N SER A 88 5.70 12.90 17.12
CA SER A 88 5.19 11.76 16.37
C SER A 88 4.24 10.93 17.22
N ALA A 89 3.28 10.29 16.57
CA ALA A 89 2.38 9.32 17.18
C ALA A 89 2.22 8.12 16.23
N PRO A 90 1.97 6.92 16.75
CA PRO A 90 1.57 5.80 15.93
C PRO A 90 0.35 6.16 15.08
N HIS A 91 0.46 5.98 13.76
CA HIS A 91 -0.62 6.27 12.83
C HIS A 91 -0.60 5.29 11.66
N ALA A 92 -1.74 5.12 11.03
CA ALA A 92 -1.93 4.24 9.91
C ALA A 92 -2.79 4.90 8.83
N GLY A 93 -2.79 4.33 7.64
CA GLY A 93 -3.65 4.76 6.56
C GLY A 93 -3.84 3.66 5.54
N PHE A 94 -4.90 3.78 4.76
CA PHE A 94 -5.19 2.87 3.65
C PHE A 94 -5.72 3.62 2.44
N GLY A 95 -5.53 3.02 1.27
CA GLY A 95 -6.20 3.41 0.04
C GLY A 95 -7.19 2.33 -0.37
N LEU A 96 -8.34 2.75 -0.87
CA LEU A 96 -9.32 1.87 -1.46
C LEU A 96 -9.50 2.27 -2.92
N GLY A 97 -9.29 1.30 -3.83
CA GLY A 97 -9.56 1.48 -5.26
C GLY A 97 -11.06 1.49 -5.51
N PHE A 98 -11.66 2.69 -5.59
CA PHE A 98 -13.10 2.83 -5.75
C PHE A 98 -13.63 2.15 -7.00
N GLU A 99 -12.94 2.32 -8.13
CA GLU A 99 -13.29 1.66 -9.39
C GLU A 99 -13.21 0.14 -9.28
N ARG A 100 -12.22 -0.39 -8.57
CA ARG A 100 -12.11 -1.84 -8.31
C ARG A 100 -13.26 -2.34 -7.44
N LEU A 101 -13.68 -1.55 -6.45
CA LEU A 101 -14.85 -1.88 -5.64
C LEU A 101 -16.12 -1.89 -6.48
N VAL A 102 -16.33 -0.88 -7.32
CA VAL A 102 -17.48 -0.83 -8.24
C VAL A 102 -17.46 -2.01 -9.22
N LEU A 103 -16.28 -2.34 -9.76
CA LEU A 103 -16.08 -3.49 -10.64
C LEU A 103 -16.52 -4.80 -9.95
N PHE A 104 -16.10 -5.00 -8.69
CA PHE A 104 -16.48 -6.17 -7.91
C PHE A 104 -17.98 -6.26 -7.63
N VAL A 105 -18.58 -5.14 -7.17
CA VAL A 105 -20.00 -5.10 -6.80
C VAL A 105 -20.92 -5.24 -8.01
N SER A 106 -20.55 -4.64 -9.16
CA SER A 106 -21.33 -4.69 -10.38
C SER A 106 -21.17 -6.00 -11.18
N GLY A 107 -20.10 -6.77 -10.89
CA GLY A 107 -19.75 -7.97 -11.67
C GLY A 107 -19.22 -7.67 -13.06
N MET A 108 -18.88 -6.41 -13.37
CA MET A 108 -18.26 -6.03 -14.62
C MET A 108 -16.83 -6.56 -14.72
N THR A 109 -16.34 -6.77 -15.92
CA THR A 109 -15.01 -7.34 -16.18
C THR A 109 -13.98 -6.34 -16.67
N ASN A 110 -14.42 -5.19 -17.20
CA ASN A 110 -13.54 -4.15 -17.70
C ASN A 110 -13.68 -2.89 -16.85
N ILE A 111 -12.55 -2.45 -16.27
CA ILE A 111 -12.53 -1.27 -15.38
C ILE A 111 -12.98 0.02 -16.09
N ARG A 112 -12.85 0.11 -17.41
CA ARG A 112 -13.31 1.26 -18.18
C ARG A 112 -14.84 1.43 -18.15
N ASP A 113 -15.57 0.35 -17.93
CA ASP A 113 -17.04 0.36 -17.90
C ASP A 113 -17.60 0.85 -16.55
N VAL A 114 -16.72 1.01 -15.54
CA VAL A 114 -17.10 1.49 -14.20
C VAL A 114 -16.50 2.87 -13.87
N ILE A 115 -15.90 3.52 -14.85
CA ILE A 115 -15.36 4.88 -14.77
C ILE A 115 -16.18 5.78 -15.68
N ALA A 116 -16.66 6.92 -15.14
CA ALA A 116 -17.49 7.84 -15.91
C ALA A 116 -16.78 8.43 -17.14
N PHE A 117 -15.48 8.72 -17.01
CA PHE A 117 -14.63 9.26 -18.07
C PHE A 117 -13.32 8.48 -18.16
N PRO A 118 -13.35 7.25 -18.72
CA PRO A 118 -12.20 6.38 -18.74
C PRO A 118 -11.10 6.93 -19.66
N ARG A 119 -9.88 6.98 -19.15
CA ARG A 119 -8.69 7.38 -19.91
C ARG A 119 -7.76 6.20 -20.08
N PHE A 120 -7.26 6.02 -21.30
CA PHE A 120 -6.32 4.95 -21.62
C PHE A 120 -5.35 5.41 -22.72
N PRO A 121 -4.27 4.69 -23.00
CA PRO A 121 -3.30 5.10 -24.02
C PRO A 121 -3.98 5.46 -25.35
N LYS A 122 -3.67 6.65 -25.89
CA LYS A 122 -4.22 7.24 -27.10
C LYS A 122 -5.71 7.68 -27.02
N ASN A 123 -6.29 7.71 -25.82
CA ASN A 123 -7.62 8.24 -25.61
C ASN A 123 -7.68 9.08 -24.33
N ALA A 124 -8.03 10.36 -24.49
CA ALA A 124 -8.26 11.33 -23.41
C ALA A 124 -9.18 12.44 -23.94
N GLU A 125 -10.34 12.05 -24.46
CA GLU A 125 -11.27 13.00 -25.11
C GLU A 125 -12.05 13.86 -24.10
N PHE A 126 -12.13 13.43 -22.83
CA PHE A 126 -12.83 14.14 -21.77
C PHE A 126 -11.96 14.30 -20.53
#